data_8b1526d3c197a47a0a657112bc03ac1f
#
_entry.id   8b1526d3c197a47a0a657112bc03ac1f
#
_cell.length_a   1.000
_cell.length_b   1.000
_cell.length_c   1.000
_cell.angle_alpha   90.00
_cell.angle_beta   90.00
_cell.angle_gamma   90.00
#
_symmetry.space_group_name_H-M   'P 1'
#
loop_
_entity.id
_entity.type
_entity.pdbx_description
1 polymer ?
#
loop_
_entity_poly.entity_id
_entity_poly.type
_entity_poly.pdbx_seq_one_letter_code
_entity_poly.pdbx_strand_id
1 'polypeptide(L)'
;ASVLGDNPRSIAETLAERLRGRVDPARIKSVEVAGPGFVNFRFAQDYLFDGLADLLAQGDTFGQTDAGAGERALVEYVSANPTGPLNVGHGRNAVLGDTIANLLAWTGYDVTREYYYNDAGRQMRVLAQSVRARYEALAGNVPTTTLTLDDDTTVEVPETFPEDGYLGQYIVEIAQALYDEHGDALCATDDLAPFRAAAETAIFGDIEATLRALNIDMDGYANEQALHDEGRVDAVLDGLADAGYTYEEDGALWFKTTAFGTEDDTVLVKQTGEPTYRTPDIAYHTAKFERGFDLMVDVFGADHHAAYPDVLSALAVPGYDTDRVDGIPYQFVTLVRGDEPVKMSTRRANYVTLDDLIEQVGADVTRFFFLMRSPDTHLNFDLELAEEESEKTPVFYLQYAHARICSVLDKAEEVGFSHDD
;
A
#
# COMPACT_ATOMS: atom_id res chain seq x y z
N ALA A 1 14.56 15.24 27.04
CA ALA A 1 14.21 16.29 27.99
C ALA A 1 13.30 15.75 29.08
N SER A 2 12.16 15.13 28.74
CA SER A 2 11.22 14.58 29.72
C SER A 2 11.83 13.56 30.68
N VAL A 3 12.70 12.68 30.17
CA VAL A 3 13.38 11.62 30.97
C VAL A 3 14.46 12.20 31.90
N LEU A 4 15.15 13.26 31.47
CA LEU A 4 16.24 13.86 32.23
C LEU A 4 15.80 15.06 33.11
N GLY A 5 14.56 15.53 32.94
CA GLY A 5 13.99 16.64 33.70
C GLY A 5 14.68 17.99 33.51
N ASP A 6 15.42 18.16 32.39
CA ASP A 6 16.20 19.37 32.11
C ASP A 6 15.81 20.01 30.76
N ASN A 7 16.22 21.26 30.57
CA ASN A 7 15.96 22.01 29.35
C ASN A 7 16.69 21.37 28.17
N PRO A 8 16.03 21.18 27.00
CA PRO A 8 16.65 20.56 25.81
C PRO A 8 17.97 21.23 25.40
N ARG A 9 18.08 22.55 25.50
CA ARG A 9 19.31 23.28 25.16
C ARG A 9 20.44 22.99 26.13
N SER A 10 20.16 22.92 27.44
CA SER A 10 21.14 22.57 28.47
C SER A 10 21.67 21.15 28.27
N ILE A 11 20.78 20.23 27.92
CA ILE A 11 21.15 18.83 27.59
C ILE A 11 22.05 18.81 26.34
N ALA A 12 21.69 19.55 25.29
CA ALA A 12 22.46 19.63 24.06
C ALA A 12 23.85 20.26 24.27
N GLU A 13 23.97 21.28 25.12
CA GLU A 13 25.26 21.93 25.50
C GLU A 13 26.15 20.94 26.22
N THR A 14 25.60 20.18 27.19
CA THR A 14 26.33 19.13 27.92
C THR A 14 26.80 18.01 26.97
N LEU A 15 25.93 17.57 26.04
CA LEU A 15 26.28 16.56 25.04
C LEU A 15 27.36 17.05 24.09
N ALA A 16 27.21 18.26 23.56
CA ALA A 16 28.17 18.85 22.63
C ALA A 16 29.56 19.01 23.29
N GLU A 17 29.61 19.43 24.54
CA GLU A 17 30.87 19.52 25.29
C GLU A 17 31.57 18.17 25.43
N ARG A 18 30.82 17.12 25.77
CA ARG A 18 31.35 15.75 25.88
C ARG A 18 31.78 15.17 24.52
N LEU A 19 31.05 15.49 23.47
CA LEU A 19 31.34 15.03 22.08
C LEU A 19 32.59 15.68 21.51
N ARG A 20 32.81 17.00 21.75
CA ARG A 20 33.99 17.72 21.24
C ARG A 20 35.32 17.08 21.63
N GLY A 21 35.37 16.44 22.82
CA GLY A 21 36.55 15.72 23.28
C GLY A 21 36.68 14.27 22.79
N ARG A 22 35.68 13.76 22.04
CA ARG A 22 35.61 12.35 21.64
C ARG A 22 35.50 12.12 20.15
N VAL A 23 35.12 13.15 19.38
CA VAL A 23 35.03 13.06 17.92
C VAL A 23 36.40 13.08 17.30
N ASP A 24 36.57 12.32 16.23
CA ASP A 24 37.78 12.37 15.42
C ASP A 24 37.81 13.68 14.61
N PRO A 25 38.81 14.57 14.82
CA PRO A 25 38.91 15.83 14.10
C PRO A 25 39.18 15.66 12.59
N ALA A 26 39.65 14.49 12.15
CA ALA A 26 39.76 14.15 10.74
C ALA A 26 38.41 13.95 10.06
N ARG A 27 37.38 13.59 10.86
CA ARG A 27 36.00 13.39 10.37
C ARG A 27 35.06 14.52 10.72
N ILE A 28 35.17 15.08 11.93
CA ILE A 28 34.25 16.10 12.47
C ILE A 28 35.02 17.38 12.76
N LYS A 29 34.79 18.42 11.97
CA LYS A 29 35.43 19.74 12.10
C LYS A 29 34.93 20.49 13.34
N SER A 30 33.62 20.46 13.59
CA SER A 30 33.01 21.10 14.77
C SER A 30 31.72 20.42 15.21
N VAL A 31 31.41 20.59 16.52
CA VAL A 31 30.13 20.22 17.12
C VAL A 31 29.53 21.48 17.74
N GLU A 32 28.39 21.93 17.27
CA GLU A 32 27.75 23.19 17.62
C GLU A 32 26.31 22.95 18.10
N VAL A 33 25.87 23.75 19.08
CA VAL A 33 24.47 23.73 19.52
C VAL A 33 23.71 24.84 18.83
N ALA A 34 22.55 24.51 18.24
CA ALA A 34 21.70 25.46 17.53
C ALA A 34 20.25 25.37 18.03
N GLY A 35 19.53 26.50 17.91
CA GLY A 35 18.12 26.59 18.24
C GLY A 35 17.78 26.11 19.66
N PRO A 36 16.64 25.41 19.83
CA PRO A 36 16.15 24.98 21.14
C PRO A 36 16.88 23.76 21.74
N GLY A 37 17.84 23.16 21.02
CA GLY A 37 18.60 22.00 21.53
C GLY A 37 19.05 21.03 20.43
N PHE A 38 19.28 21.50 19.21
CA PHE A 38 19.91 20.73 18.14
C PHE A 38 21.43 20.67 18.35
N VAL A 39 22.02 19.48 18.15
CA VAL A 39 23.45 19.29 18.13
C VAL A 39 23.87 19.06 16.67
N ASN A 40 24.53 20.04 16.08
CA ASN A 40 24.96 20.03 14.67
C ASN A 40 26.42 19.60 14.57
N PHE A 41 26.72 18.68 13.66
CA PHE A 41 28.07 18.26 13.31
C PHE A 41 28.46 18.89 11.98
N ARG A 42 29.66 19.47 11.89
CA ARG A 42 30.27 19.87 10.62
C ARG A 42 31.35 18.87 10.28
N PHE A 43 31.22 18.23 9.16
CA PHE A 43 32.21 17.29 8.67
C PHE A 43 33.49 18.00 8.20
N ALA A 44 34.61 17.32 8.34
CA ALA A 44 35.86 17.71 7.72
C ALA A 44 35.77 17.47 6.19
N GLN A 45 36.48 18.26 5.40
CA GLN A 45 36.42 18.15 3.95
C GLN A 45 37.00 16.83 3.44
N ASP A 46 38.07 16.35 4.06
CA ASP A 46 38.70 15.08 3.72
C ASP A 46 37.74 13.88 3.96
N TYR A 47 36.93 13.94 5.02
CA TYR A 47 35.90 12.94 5.26
C TYR A 47 34.85 12.86 4.15
N LEU A 48 34.50 14.00 3.55
CA LEU A 48 33.56 14.03 2.41
C LEU A 48 34.20 13.46 1.15
N PHE A 49 35.52 13.72 0.94
CA PHE A 49 36.25 13.12 -0.19
C PHE A 49 36.44 11.62 -0.03
N ASP A 50 36.76 11.14 1.18
CA ASP A 50 36.83 9.71 1.48
C ASP A 50 35.47 9.03 1.23
N GLY A 51 34.37 9.65 1.68
CA GLY A 51 33.01 9.16 1.42
C GLY A 51 32.65 9.13 -0.08
N LEU A 52 33.16 10.07 -0.88
CA LEU A 52 32.97 10.05 -2.33
C LEU A 52 33.78 8.91 -2.97
N ALA A 53 35.00 8.67 -2.51
CA ALA A 53 35.83 7.57 -2.99
C ALA A 53 35.17 6.20 -2.66
N ASP A 54 34.64 6.06 -1.43
CA ASP A 54 33.89 4.85 -1.03
C ASP A 54 32.65 4.65 -1.87
N LEU A 55 31.90 5.73 -2.18
CA LEU A 55 30.72 5.69 -3.06
C LEU A 55 31.07 5.19 -4.45
N LEU A 56 32.12 5.75 -5.05
CA LEU A 56 32.59 5.34 -6.38
C LEU A 56 33.08 3.89 -6.39
N ALA A 57 33.79 3.44 -5.34
CA ALA A 57 34.27 2.08 -5.23
C ALA A 57 33.15 1.04 -5.06
N GLN A 58 32.08 1.39 -4.36
CA GLN A 58 30.91 0.51 -4.16
C GLN A 58 29.93 0.56 -5.35
N GLY A 59 29.92 1.67 -6.11
CA GLY A 59 29.03 1.84 -7.27
C GLY A 59 27.57 1.60 -6.92
N ASP A 60 26.89 0.75 -7.70
CA ASP A 60 25.46 0.46 -7.56
C ASP A 60 25.09 -0.24 -6.26
N THR A 61 26.06 -0.70 -5.47
CA THR A 61 25.82 -1.33 -4.17
C THR A 61 26.05 -0.38 -2.98
N PHE A 62 26.30 0.91 -3.25
CA PHE A 62 26.53 1.89 -2.20
C PHE A 62 25.35 1.97 -1.22
N GLY A 63 25.65 1.82 0.06
CA GLY A 63 24.66 1.83 1.14
C GLY A 63 23.98 0.46 1.42
N GLN A 64 24.30 -0.59 0.67
CA GLN A 64 23.87 -1.93 1.04
C GLN A 64 24.47 -2.36 2.38
N THR A 65 23.69 -3.09 3.16
CA THR A 65 24.14 -3.70 4.41
C THR A 65 23.61 -5.12 4.51
N ASP A 66 24.15 -5.88 5.45
CA ASP A 66 23.69 -7.24 5.77
C ASP A 66 22.99 -7.26 7.15
N ALA A 67 22.27 -6.19 7.48
CA ALA A 67 21.56 -6.08 8.76
C ALA A 67 20.46 -7.12 8.92
N GLY A 68 19.80 -7.49 7.82
CA GLY A 68 18.76 -8.52 7.78
C GLY A 68 19.31 -9.96 7.82
N ALA A 69 20.64 -10.15 7.62
CA ALA A 69 21.31 -11.44 7.69
C ALA A 69 20.64 -12.61 6.92
N GLY A 70 19.86 -12.29 5.89
CA GLY A 70 19.10 -13.26 5.09
C GLY A 70 17.80 -13.73 5.77
N GLU A 71 17.36 -13.08 6.83
CA GLU A 71 16.02 -13.30 7.42
C GLU A 71 14.94 -13.04 6.38
N ARG A 72 13.86 -13.84 6.44
CA ARG A 72 12.77 -13.76 5.49
C ARG A 72 11.75 -12.70 5.91
N ALA A 73 11.55 -11.70 5.07
CA ALA A 73 10.54 -10.66 5.29
C ALA A 73 9.38 -10.80 4.28
N LEU A 74 8.15 -10.60 4.75
CA LEU A 74 6.98 -10.43 3.89
C LEU A 74 6.50 -8.99 4.01
N VAL A 75 6.28 -8.34 2.88
CA VAL A 75 5.65 -7.02 2.84
C VAL A 75 4.32 -7.15 2.09
N GLU A 76 3.23 -6.95 2.82
CA GLU A 76 1.88 -6.90 2.25
C GLU A 76 1.51 -5.45 1.95
N TYR A 77 1.08 -5.20 0.71
CA TYR A 77 0.67 -3.86 0.30
C TYR A 77 -0.21 -3.89 -0.94
N VAL A 78 -0.79 -2.75 -1.30
CA VAL A 78 -1.91 -2.53 -2.22
C VAL A 78 -3.19 -3.12 -1.65
N SER A 79 -3.31 -4.43 -1.65
CA SER A 79 -4.39 -5.24 -1.06
C SER A 79 -5.79 -4.68 -1.33
N ALA A 80 -6.01 -4.21 -2.57
CA ALA A 80 -7.30 -3.70 -3.03
C ALA A 80 -8.16 -4.84 -3.58
N ASN A 81 -9.46 -4.83 -3.27
CA ASN A 81 -10.38 -5.79 -3.86
C ASN A 81 -10.50 -5.58 -5.37
N PRO A 82 -10.57 -6.65 -6.18
CA PRO A 82 -10.58 -6.57 -7.63
C PRO A 82 -11.96 -6.14 -8.17
N THR A 83 -12.40 -4.96 -7.78
CA THR A 83 -13.71 -4.40 -8.16
C THR A 83 -13.63 -3.25 -9.17
N GLY A 84 -12.43 -2.85 -9.55
CA GLY A 84 -12.16 -1.82 -10.56
C GLY A 84 -10.71 -1.36 -10.55
N PRO A 85 -10.37 -0.38 -11.39
CA PRO A 85 -9.03 0.20 -11.49
C PRO A 85 -8.51 0.76 -10.16
N LEU A 86 -7.20 0.75 -9.97
CA LEU A 86 -6.57 1.35 -8.79
C LEU A 86 -6.80 2.87 -8.77
N ASN A 87 -7.12 3.38 -7.59
CA ASN A 87 -7.23 4.81 -7.35
C ASN A 87 -5.94 5.38 -6.74
N VAL A 88 -5.88 6.70 -6.59
CA VAL A 88 -4.73 7.43 -6.06
C VAL A 88 -4.35 6.99 -4.63
N GLY A 89 -5.34 6.61 -3.81
CA GLY A 89 -5.10 6.09 -2.46
C GLY A 89 -4.36 4.74 -2.49
N HIS A 90 -4.76 3.84 -3.39
CA HIS A 90 -4.06 2.58 -3.66
C HIS A 90 -2.63 2.83 -4.18
N GLY A 91 -2.43 3.88 -4.99
CA GLY A 91 -1.11 4.27 -5.49
C GLY A 91 -0.15 4.66 -4.35
N ARG A 92 -0.62 5.39 -3.34
CA ARG A 92 0.21 5.71 -2.17
C ARG A 92 0.60 4.46 -1.40
N ASN A 93 -0.34 3.55 -1.17
CA ASN A 93 -0.08 2.26 -0.54
C ASN A 93 0.97 1.48 -1.32
N ALA A 94 0.76 1.34 -2.64
CA ALA A 94 1.66 0.60 -3.53
C ALA A 94 3.10 1.12 -3.45
N VAL A 95 3.29 2.44 -3.55
CA VAL A 95 4.61 3.06 -3.53
C VAL A 95 5.27 2.99 -2.15
N LEU A 96 4.51 3.14 -1.07
CA LEU A 96 5.03 2.97 0.30
C LEU A 96 5.50 1.52 0.52
N GLY A 97 4.65 0.55 0.20
CA GLY A 97 4.96 -0.87 0.39
C GLY A 97 6.16 -1.32 -0.44
N ASP A 98 6.19 -0.98 -1.73
CA ASP A 98 7.32 -1.29 -2.59
C ASP A 98 8.63 -0.64 -2.10
N THR A 99 8.57 0.61 -1.63
CA THR A 99 9.75 1.29 -1.08
C THR A 99 10.26 0.60 0.18
N ILE A 100 9.37 0.17 1.07
CA ILE A 100 9.75 -0.60 2.27
C ILE A 100 10.37 -1.94 1.88
N ALA A 101 9.75 -2.67 0.94
CA ALA A 101 10.27 -3.93 0.43
C ALA A 101 11.68 -3.77 -0.17
N ASN A 102 11.90 -2.71 -0.96
CA ASN A 102 13.19 -2.40 -1.54
C ASN A 102 14.23 -2.04 -0.46
N LEU A 103 13.88 -1.27 0.57
CA LEU A 103 14.78 -0.94 1.66
C LEU A 103 15.16 -2.19 2.49
N LEU A 104 14.21 -3.07 2.77
CA LEU A 104 14.49 -4.35 3.44
C LEU A 104 15.42 -5.22 2.62
N ALA A 105 15.16 -5.37 1.31
CA ALA A 105 16.06 -6.11 0.43
C ALA A 105 17.46 -5.49 0.36
N TRP A 106 17.54 -4.15 0.33
CA TRP A 106 18.81 -3.41 0.34
C TRP A 106 19.61 -3.62 1.63
N THR A 107 18.92 -3.91 2.73
CA THR A 107 19.53 -4.18 4.04
C THR A 107 19.71 -5.66 4.34
N GLY A 108 19.57 -6.54 3.36
CA GLY A 108 19.96 -7.96 3.45
C GLY A 108 18.83 -8.91 3.87
N TYR A 109 17.57 -8.50 3.84
CA TYR A 109 16.44 -9.43 4.02
C TYR A 109 16.11 -10.16 2.71
N ASP A 110 15.62 -11.40 2.83
CA ASP A 110 14.96 -12.14 1.74
C ASP A 110 13.48 -11.76 1.70
N VAL A 111 13.13 -10.83 0.79
CA VAL A 111 11.83 -10.15 0.80
C VAL A 111 10.85 -10.81 -0.16
N THR A 112 9.65 -11.09 0.34
CA THR A 112 8.47 -11.49 -0.46
C THR A 112 7.47 -10.33 -0.48
N ARG A 113 7.05 -9.88 -1.66
CA ARG A 113 6.02 -8.86 -1.91
C ARG A 113 4.70 -9.56 -2.16
N GLU A 114 3.71 -9.32 -1.32
CA GLU A 114 2.43 -10.01 -1.39
C GLU A 114 1.26 -9.06 -1.47
N TYR A 115 0.32 -9.40 -2.33
CA TYR A 115 -0.95 -8.72 -2.53
C TYR A 115 -2.08 -9.60 -1.98
N TYR A 116 -2.79 -9.15 -0.96
CA TYR A 116 -3.99 -9.82 -0.45
C TYR A 116 -5.25 -9.23 -1.06
N TYR A 117 -6.22 -10.06 -1.43
CA TYR A 117 -7.49 -9.58 -1.95
C TYR A 117 -8.67 -10.44 -1.52
N ASN A 118 -9.82 -9.78 -1.38
CA ASN A 118 -11.07 -10.46 -1.12
C ASN A 118 -11.80 -10.71 -2.45
N ASP A 119 -11.79 -11.96 -2.89
CA ASP A 119 -12.54 -12.47 -4.04
C ASP A 119 -13.85 -13.16 -3.61
N ALA A 120 -14.17 -13.13 -2.32
CA ALA A 120 -15.39 -13.68 -1.75
C ALA A 120 -16.45 -12.58 -1.48
N GLY A 121 -17.66 -13.00 -1.19
CA GLY A 121 -18.67 -12.15 -0.60
C GLY A 121 -19.47 -11.29 -1.57
N ARG A 122 -20.07 -10.21 -1.01
CA ARG A 122 -21.09 -9.40 -1.69
C ARG A 122 -20.52 -8.56 -2.83
N GLN A 123 -19.33 -7.99 -2.68
CA GLN A 123 -18.74 -7.11 -3.72
C GLN A 123 -18.53 -7.85 -5.03
N MET A 124 -17.96 -9.05 -4.97
CA MET A 124 -17.72 -9.87 -6.17
C MET A 124 -19.02 -10.35 -6.82
N ARG A 125 -20.05 -10.62 -6.02
CA ARG A 125 -21.37 -10.96 -6.53
C ARG A 125 -22.02 -9.78 -7.26
N VAL A 126 -21.97 -8.58 -6.69
CA VAL A 126 -22.49 -7.35 -7.31
C VAL A 126 -21.72 -7.00 -8.58
N LEU A 127 -20.39 -7.20 -8.57
CA LEU A 127 -19.55 -7.03 -9.75
C LEU A 127 -20.00 -7.96 -10.89
N ALA A 128 -20.12 -9.25 -10.59
CA ALA A 128 -20.59 -10.24 -11.57
C ALA A 128 -22.00 -9.93 -12.11
N GLN A 129 -22.90 -9.46 -11.26
CA GLN A 129 -24.24 -9.02 -11.65
C GLN A 129 -24.19 -7.79 -12.57
N SER A 130 -23.29 -6.85 -12.30
CA SER A 130 -23.09 -5.66 -13.14
C SER A 130 -22.60 -6.03 -14.54
N VAL A 131 -21.62 -6.93 -14.64
CA VAL A 131 -21.12 -7.46 -15.92
C VAL A 131 -22.22 -8.23 -16.65
N ARG A 132 -22.95 -9.12 -15.95
CA ARG A 132 -24.07 -9.88 -16.55
C ARG A 132 -25.14 -8.97 -17.12
N ALA A 133 -25.57 -7.94 -16.39
CA ALA A 133 -26.60 -7.01 -16.88
C ALA A 133 -26.16 -6.29 -18.17
N ARG A 134 -24.89 -5.87 -18.25
CA ARG A 134 -24.33 -5.27 -19.47
C ARG A 134 -24.23 -6.28 -20.61
N TYR A 135 -23.82 -7.52 -20.33
CA TYR A 135 -23.76 -8.61 -21.31
C TYR A 135 -25.15 -8.94 -21.89
N GLU A 136 -26.19 -9.06 -21.07
CA GLU A 136 -27.57 -9.30 -21.50
C GLU A 136 -28.11 -8.15 -22.37
N ALA A 137 -27.72 -6.91 -22.08
CA ALA A 137 -28.09 -5.76 -22.90
C ALA A 137 -27.46 -5.78 -24.29
N LEU A 138 -26.23 -6.30 -24.43
CA LEU A 138 -25.58 -6.49 -25.75
C LEU A 138 -26.33 -7.50 -26.62
N ALA A 139 -26.95 -8.52 -26.03
CA ALA A 139 -27.81 -9.47 -26.73
C ALA A 139 -29.16 -8.86 -27.22
N GLY A 140 -29.45 -7.62 -26.83
CA GLY A 140 -30.61 -6.88 -27.33
C GLY A 140 -31.94 -7.19 -26.63
N ASN A 141 -31.94 -7.90 -25.52
CA ASN A 141 -33.15 -8.46 -24.93
C ASN A 141 -33.58 -7.79 -23.60
N VAL A 142 -32.88 -6.76 -23.14
CA VAL A 142 -33.14 -6.12 -21.83
C VAL A 142 -33.51 -4.63 -22.05
N PRO A 143 -34.68 -4.19 -21.55
CA PRO A 143 -35.01 -2.76 -21.55
C PRO A 143 -34.07 -1.99 -20.64
N THR A 144 -33.93 -0.69 -20.88
CA THR A 144 -33.16 0.21 -20.03
C THR A 144 -34.06 0.90 -19.00
N THR A 145 -33.49 1.19 -17.84
CA THR A 145 -34.09 1.99 -16.78
C THR A 145 -33.14 3.12 -16.38
N THR A 146 -33.65 4.10 -15.64
CA THR A 146 -32.87 5.20 -15.12
C THR A 146 -32.50 4.94 -13.68
N LEU A 147 -31.21 4.85 -13.40
CA LEU A 147 -30.66 4.80 -12.05
C LEU A 147 -30.33 6.22 -11.59
N THR A 148 -30.83 6.61 -10.42
CA THR A 148 -30.48 7.89 -9.78
C THR A 148 -29.36 7.66 -8.77
N LEU A 149 -28.28 8.43 -8.90
CA LEU A 149 -27.13 8.35 -8.02
C LEU A 149 -27.27 9.27 -6.80
N ASP A 150 -26.44 9.10 -5.79
CA ASP A 150 -26.48 9.84 -4.51
C ASP A 150 -26.37 11.37 -4.66
N ASP A 151 -26.00 11.87 -5.81
CA ASP A 151 -25.87 13.29 -6.13
C ASP A 151 -26.92 13.80 -7.11
N ASP A 152 -28.05 13.10 -7.20
CA ASP A 152 -29.18 13.39 -8.07
C ASP A 152 -28.87 13.30 -9.58
N THR A 153 -27.67 12.83 -9.99
CA THR A 153 -27.46 12.51 -11.41
C THR A 153 -28.09 11.18 -11.78
N THR A 154 -28.46 11.07 -13.05
CA THR A 154 -29.12 9.87 -13.58
C THR A 154 -28.25 9.21 -14.65
N VAL A 155 -28.22 7.86 -14.64
CA VAL A 155 -27.51 7.05 -15.62
C VAL A 155 -28.48 6.01 -16.20
N GLU A 156 -28.47 5.81 -17.52
CA GLU A 156 -29.20 4.70 -18.13
C GLU A 156 -28.46 3.39 -17.95
N VAL A 157 -29.15 2.40 -17.39
CA VAL A 157 -28.64 1.06 -17.16
C VAL A 157 -29.65 0.02 -17.64
N PRO A 158 -29.24 -1.23 -17.91
CA PRO A 158 -30.19 -2.33 -18.13
C PRO A 158 -31.11 -2.50 -16.90
N GLU A 159 -32.36 -2.92 -17.11
CA GLU A 159 -33.35 -3.09 -16.04
C GLU A 159 -32.92 -4.14 -15.00
N THR A 160 -32.07 -5.09 -15.41
CA THR A 160 -31.46 -6.12 -14.54
C THR A 160 -30.22 -5.64 -13.79
N PHE A 161 -29.79 -4.38 -13.98
CA PHE A 161 -28.60 -3.85 -13.33
C PHE A 161 -28.82 -3.68 -11.82
N PRO A 162 -27.88 -4.17 -10.97
CA PRO A 162 -28.05 -4.06 -9.52
C PRO A 162 -28.00 -2.58 -9.07
N GLU A 163 -28.79 -2.23 -8.06
CA GLU A 163 -28.91 -0.86 -7.53
C GLU A 163 -27.56 -0.30 -7.04
N ASP A 164 -26.73 -1.17 -6.44
CA ASP A 164 -25.39 -0.86 -5.99
C ASP A 164 -24.29 -1.32 -6.96
N GLY A 165 -24.65 -1.47 -8.25
CA GLY A 165 -23.76 -1.97 -9.29
C GLY A 165 -22.63 -1.03 -9.66
N TYR A 166 -21.61 -1.62 -10.26
CA TYR A 166 -20.41 -0.90 -10.74
C TYR A 166 -20.66 -0.29 -12.11
N LEU A 167 -20.62 1.04 -12.20
CA LEU A 167 -20.98 1.81 -13.39
C LEU A 167 -19.82 2.12 -14.34
N GLY A 168 -18.59 1.78 -13.96
CA GLY A 168 -17.40 2.11 -14.74
C GLY A 168 -17.42 1.58 -16.17
N GLN A 169 -16.75 2.30 -17.08
CA GLN A 169 -16.62 1.89 -18.48
C GLN A 169 -15.99 0.50 -18.63
N TYR A 170 -15.06 0.15 -17.72
CA TYR A 170 -14.42 -1.17 -17.68
C TYR A 170 -15.44 -2.32 -17.55
N ILE A 171 -16.59 -2.12 -16.87
CA ILE A 171 -17.68 -3.13 -16.81
C ILE A 171 -18.30 -3.38 -18.18
N VAL A 172 -18.47 -2.31 -18.97
CA VAL A 172 -18.99 -2.41 -20.35
C VAL A 172 -17.99 -3.15 -21.23
N GLU A 173 -16.72 -2.85 -21.10
CA GLU A 173 -15.62 -3.47 -21.86
C GLU A 173 -15.46 -4.95 -21.53
N ILE A 174 -15.54 -5.33 -20.24
CA ILE A 174 -15.53 -6.73 -19.80
C ILE A 174 -16.75 -7.47 -20.39
N ALA A 175 -17.93 -6.88 -20.28
CA ALA A 175 -19.14 -7.49 -20.83
C ALA A 175 -19.08 -7.64 -22.35
N GLN A 176 -18.52 -6.66 -23.06
CA GLN A 176 -18.32 -6.73 -24.51
C GLN A 176 -17.34 -7.83 -24.90
N ALA A 177 -16.20 -7.92 -24.23
CA ALA A 177 -15.21 -8.96 -24.50
C ALA A 177 -15.79 -10.37 -24.28
N LEU A 178 -16.56 -10.55 -23.20
CA LEU A 178 -17.23 -11.81 -22.89
C LEU A 178 -18.32 -12.14 -23.94
N TYR A 179 -19.04 -11.12 -24.43
CA TYR A 179 -20.05 -11.29 -25.46
C TYR A 179 -19.42 -11.64 -26.82
N ASP A 180 -18.31 -11.02 -27.17
CA ASP A 180 -17.56 -11.31 -28.40
C ASP A 180 -17.06 -12.77 -28.45
N GLU A 181 -16.73 -13.35 -27.27
CA GLU A 181 -16.28 -14.73 -27.15
C GLU A 181 -17.44 -15.74 -27.16
N HIS A 182 -18.54 -15.43 -26.46
CA HIS A 182 -19.60 -16.42 -26.17
C HIS A 182 -20.93 -16.14 -26.88
N GLY A 183 -21.11 -14.95 -27.52
CA GLY A 183 -22.37 -14.53 -28.13
C GLY A 183 -23.53 -14.58 -27.11
N ASP A 184 -24.64 -15.18 -27.47
CA ASP A 184 -25.84 -15.30 -26.60
C ASP A 184 -25.78 -16.48 -25.63
N ALA A 185 -24.69 -17.29 -25.61
CA ALA A 185 -24.66 -18.56 -24.90
C ALA A 185 -24.83 -18.40 -23.37
N LEU A 186 -24.37 -17.29 -22.79
CA LEU A 186 -24.47 -17.05 -21.35
C LEU A 186 -25.76 -16.30 -20.93
N CYS A 187 -26.62 -15.88 -21.87
CA CYS A 187 -27.87 -15.18 -21.52
C CYS A 187 -28.87 -16.08 -20.78
N ALA A 188 -28.79 -17.39 -20.96
CA ALA A 188 -29.72 -18.35 -20.36
C ALA A 188 -29.24 -18.94 -19.02
N THR A 189 -28.05 -18.56 -18.56
CA THR A 189 -27.51 -19.09 -17.28
C THR A 189 -27.85 -18.18 -16.11
N ASP A 190 -28.21 -18.81 -14.97
CA ASP A 190 -28.33 -18.13 -13.69
C ASP A 190 -27.01 -18.13 -12.91
N ASP A 191 -26.00 -18.85 -13.41
CA ASP A 191 -24.67 -18.92 -12.81
C ASP A 191 -23.90 -17.63 -13.05
N LEU A 192 -23.44 -16.99 -11.98
CA LEU A 192 -22.61 -15.79 -12.03
C LEU A 192 -21.11 -16.08 -12.20
N ALA A 193 -20.68 -17.32 -12.08
CA ALA A 193 -19.27 -17.68 -12.14
C ALA A 193 -18.55 -17.23 -13.43
N PRO A 194 -19.10 -17.37 -14.65
CA PRO A 194 -18.44 -16.89 -15.85
C PRO A 194 -18.20 -15.37 -15.85
N PHE A 195 -19.19 -14.60 -15.37
CA PHE A 195 -19.13 -13.14 -15.32
C PHE A 195 -18.13 -12.67 -14.24
N ARG A 196 -18.10 -13.37 -13.09
CA ARG A 196 -17.13 -13.12 -12.03
C ARG A 196 -15.70 -13.38 -12.51
N ALA A 197 -15.46 -14.55 -13.12
CA ALA A 197 -14.14 -14.92 -13.61
C ALA A 197 -13.62 -13.96 -14.71
N ALA A 198 -14.49 -13.53 -15.62
CA ALA A 198 -14.13 -12.54 -16.64
C ALA A 198 -13.76 -11.18 -16.00
N ALA A 199 -14.56 -10.72 -15.03
CA ALA A 199 -14.29 -9.46 -14.33
C ALA A 199 -12.98 -9.53 -13.55
N GLU A 200 -12.78 -10.58 -12.78
CA GLU A 200 -11.57 -10.81 -11.97
C GLU A 200 -10.32 -10.83 -12.86
N THR A 201 -10.33 -11.61 -13.93
CA THR A 201 -9.21 -11.70 -14.86
C THR A 201 -8.87 -10.35 -15.51
N ALA A 202 -9.88 -9.61 -15.96
CA ALA A 202 -9.66 -8.34 -16.62
C ALA A 202 -9.14 -7.27 -15.63
N ILE A 203 -9.76 -7.17 -14.46
CA ILE A 203 -9.38 -6.19 -13.45
C ILE A 203 -7.99 -6.48 -12.88
N PHE A 204 -7.64 -7.75 -12.61
CA PHE A 204 -6.28 -8.09 -12.18
C PHE A 204 -5.24 -7.78 -13.26
N GLY A 205 -5.56 -8.05 -14.53
CA GLY A 205 -4.67 -7.68 -15.64
C GLY A 205 -4.39 -6.18 -15.69
N ASP A 206 -5.40 -5.36 -15.42
CA ASP A 206 -5.31 -3.90 -15.33
C ASP A 206 -4.48 -3.47 -14.10
N ILE A 207 -4.80 -4.01 -12.92
CA ILE A 207 -4.04 -3.75 -11.68
C ILE A 207 -2.55 -4.05 -11.86
N GLU A 208 -2.22 -5.22 -12.42
CA GLU A 208 -0.83 -5.58 -12.67
C GLU A 208 -0.15 -4.66 -13.68
N ALA A 209 -0.85 -4.21 -14.72
CA ALA A 209 -0.32 -3.27 -15.70
C ALA A 209 -0.01 -1.92 -15.03
N THR A 210 -0.94 -1.41 -14.22
CA THR A 210 -0.77 -0.18 -13.44
C THR A 210 0.42 -0.26 -12.48
N LEU A 211 0.56 -1.37 -11.73
CA LEU A 211 1.70 -1.58 -10.83
C LEU A 211 3.02 -1.63 -11.59
N ARG A 212 3.08 -2.35 -12.72
CA ARG A 212 4.29 -2.38 -13.58
C ARG A 212 4.64 -1.01 -14.14
N ALA A 213 3.64 -0.17 -14.45
CA ALA A 213 3.89 1.23 -14.87
C ALA A 213 4.58 2.06 -13.78
N LEU A 214 4.41 1.68 -12.52
CA LEU A 214 5.15 2.24 -11.37
C LEU A 214 6.45 1.48 -11.04
N ASN A 215 6.90 0.53 -11.86
CA ASN A 215 8.02 -0.38 -11.59
C ASN A 215 7.81 -1.19 -10.30
N ILE A 216 6.60 -1.69 -10.09
CA ILE A 216 6.22 -2.53 -8.96
C ILE A 216 5.82 -3.90 -9.50
N ASP A 217 6.52 -4.94 -9.05
CA ASP A 217 6.18 -6.34 -9.32
C ASP A 217 5.87 -7.05 -8.00
N MET A 218 4.79 -7.85 -7.99
CA MET A 218 4.40 -8.65 -6.83
C MET A 218 4.94 -10.08 -6.99
N ASP A 219 5.45 -10.65 -5.89
CA ASP A 219 5.94 -12.04 -5.86
C ASP A 219 4.80 -13.05 -5.67
N GLY A 220 3.69 -12.63 -5.04
CA GLY A 220 2.56 -13.49 -4.76
C GLY A 220 1.24 -12.75 -4.57
N TYR A 221 0.16 -13.51 -4.76
CA TYR A 221 -1.21 -13.08 -4.53
C TYR A 221 -1.89 -14.06 -3.58
N ALA A 222 -2.42 -13.56 -2.47
CA ALA A 222 -3.19 -14.34 -1.51
C ALA A 222 -4.67 -13.93 -1.59
N ASN A 223 -5.57 -14.90 -1.75
CA ASN A 223 -7.00 -14.62 -1.81
C ASN A 223 -7.75 -15.13 -0.58
N GLU A 224 -8.83 -14.43 -0.21
CA GLU A 224 -9.62 -14.75 0.96
C GLU A 224 -10.41 -16.07 0.79
N GLN A 225 -10.89 -16.36 -0.43
CA GLN A 225 -11.65 -17.59 -0.69
C GLN A 225 -10.82 -18.85 -0.38
N ALA A 226 -9.51 -18.84 -0.67
CA ALA A 226 -8.64 -19.97 -0.34
C ALA A 226 -8.56 -20.22 1.17
N LEU A 227 -8.58 -19.18 2.01
CA LEU A 227 -8.61 -19.35 3.48
C LEU A 227 -9.88 -20.05 3.96
N HIS A 228 -11.01 -19.78 3.32
CA HIS A 228 -12.27 -20.46 3.59
C HIS A 228 -12.24 -21.92 3.09
N ASP A 229 -11.81 -22.14 1.86
CA ASP A 229 -11.77 -23.47 1.23
C ASP A 229 -10.79 -24.41 1.95
N GLU A 230 -9.71 -23.89 2.50
CA GLU A 230 -8.74 -24.62 3.32
C GLU A 230 -9.18 -24.81 4.78
N GLY A 231 -10.34 -24.25 5.19
CA GLY A 231 -10.86 -24.33 6.55
C GLY A 231 -10.04 -23.52 7.58
N ARG A 232 -9.21 -22.57 7.15
CA ARG A 232 -8.35 -21.76 8.03
C ARG A 232 -9.14 -20.79 8.89
N VAL A 233 -10.24 -20.26 8.34
CA VAL A 233 -11.16 -19.37 9.08
C VAL A 233 -11.82 -20.14 10.22
N ASP A 234 -12.32 -21.34 9.96
CA ASP A 234 -12.92 -22.20 10.98
C ASP A 234 -11.90 -22.63 12.05
N ALA A 235 -10.67 -22.95 11.63
CA ALA A 235 -9.60 -23.32 12.55
C ALA A 235 -9.23 -22.18 13.53
N VAL A 236 -9.26 -20.92 13.08
CA VAL A 236 -9.08 -19.75 13.95
C VAL A 236 -10.21 -19.66 14.99
N LEU A 237 -11.47 -19.80 14.57
CA LEU A 237 -12.61 -19.73 15.46
C LEU A 237 -12.57 -20.84 16.52
N ASP A 238 -12.28 -22.07 16.10
CA ASP A 238 -12.15 -23.24 16.98
C ASP A 238 -10.99 -23.06 17.97
N GLY A 239 -9.83 -22.57 17.50
CA GLY A 239 -8.65 -22.33 18.32
C GLY A 239 -8.88 -21.28 19.40
N LEU A 240 -9.56 -20.18 19.08
CA LEU A 240 -9.93 -19.15 20.05
C LEU A 240 -10.99 -19.64 21.04
N ALA A 241 -11.93 -20.48 20.60
CA ALA A 241 -12.95 -21.08 21.45
C ALA A 241 -12.34 -22.09 22.42
N ASP A 242 -11.49 -23.00 21.95
CA ASP A 242 -10.81 -24.01 22.77
C ASP A 242 -9.89 -23.35 23.84
N ALA A 243 -9.31 -22.20 23.50
CA ALA A 243 -8.53 -21.40 24.46
C ALA A 243 -9.40 -20.59 25.45
N GLY A 244 -10.73 -20.58 25.27
CA GLY A 244 -11.69 -19.92 26.16
C GLY A 244 -11.80 -18.41 25.97
N TYR A 245 -11.32 -17.89 24.85
CA TYR A 245 -11.36 -16.45 24.52
C TYR A 245 -12.57 -16.02 23.69
N THR A 246 -13.52 -16.93 23.44
CA THR A 246 -14.78 -16.56 22.76
C THR A 246 -15.98 -16.70 23.68
N TYR A 247 -17.08 -16.04 23.32
CA TYR A 247 -18.42 -16.22 23.94
C TYR A 247 -19.50 -15.82 22.94
N GLU A 248 -20.72 -16.33 23.16
CA GLU A 248 -21.88 -15.96 22.39
C GLU A 248 -22.71 -14.90 23.13
N GLU A 249 -23.07 -13.82 22.42
CA GLU A 249 -23.99 -12.79 22.91
C GLU A 249 -24.84 -12.29 21.75
N ASP A 250 -26.16 -12.17 21.99
CA ASP A 250 -27.14 -11.72 21.00
C ASP A 250 -27.08 -12.46 19.64
N GLY A 251 -26.68 -13.75 19.67
CA GLY A 251 -26.57 -14.59 18.49
C GLY A 251 -25.33 -14.33 17.61
N ALA A 252 -24.39 -13.54 18.10
CA ALA A 252 -23.07 -13.30 17.49
C ALA A 252 -21.98 -13.98 18.32
N LEU A 253 -20.87 -14.36 17.67
CA LEU A 253 -19.68 -14.88 18.34
C LEU A 253 -18.68 -13.74 18.56
N TRP A 254 -18.29 -13.54 19.82
CA TRP A 254 -17.40 -12.47 20.26
C TRP A 254 -16.05 -13.01 20.69
N PHE A 255 -15.00 -12.23 20.46
CA PHE A 255 -13.65 -12.46 20.97
C PHE A 255 -13.34 -11.49 22.11
N LYS A 256 -12.83 -12.03 23.23
CA LYS A 256 -12.48 -11.28 24.45
C LYS A 256 -11.19 -10.47 24.26
N THR A 257 -11.18 -9.50 23.37
CA THR A 257 -10.04 -8.64 23.11
C THR A 257 -9.66 -7.78 24.31
N THR A 258 -10.63 -7.49 25.20
CA THR A 258 -10.36 -6.78 26.47
C THR A 258 -9.37 -7.52 27.37
N ALA A 259 -9.23 -8.85 27.25
CA ALA A 259 -8.22 -9.62 27.96
C ALA A 259 -6.77 -9.25 27.53
N PHE A 260 -6.62 -8.61 26.38
CA PHE A 260 -5.35 -8.16 25.79
C PHE A 260 -5.16 -6.64 25.87
N GLY A 261 -6.09 -5.92 26.51
CA GLY A 261 -5.96 -4.49 26.80
C GLY A 261 -6.68 -3.56 25.84
N THR A 262 -7.55 -4.08 24.96
CA THR A 262 -8.47 -3.25 24.16
C THR A 262 -9.62 -2.72 25.04
N GLU A 263 -10.32 -1.69 24.57
CA GLU A 263 -11.44 -1.09 25.32
C GLU A 263 -12.68 -2.00 25.32
N ASP A 264 -13.00 -2.58 24.17
CA ASP A 264 -14.20 -3.42 23.96
C ASP A 264 -13.83 -4.76 23.33
N ASP A 265 -14.69 -5.77 23.54
CA ASP A 265 -14.59 -7.05 22.86
C ASP A 265 -15.07 -6.93 21.41
N THR A 266 -14.62 -7.83 20.55
CA THR A 266 -14.81 -7.75 19.11
C THR A 266 -15.67 -8.90 18.57
N VAL A 267 -16.57 -8.60 17.62
CA VAL A 267 -17.37 -9.62 16.93
C VAL A 267 -16.53 -10.32 15.86
N LEU A 268 -16.44 -11.64 15.95
CA LEU A 268 -15.83 -12.51 14.92
C LEU A 268 -16.86 -13.02 13.92
N VAL A 269 -18.05 -13.45 14.41
CA VAL A 269 -19.12 -13.94 13.54
C VAL A 269 -20.41 -13.19 13.87
N LYS A 270 -21.04 -12.63 12.85
CA LYS A 270 -22.30 -11.90 12.96
C LYS A 270 -23.46 -12.82 13.33
N GLN A 271 -24.58 -12.24 13.76
CA GLN A 271 -25.85 -12.96 13.97
C GLN A 271 -26.36 -13.72 12.73
N THR A 272 -25.93 -13.31 11.54
CA THR A 272 -26.25 -13.97 10.27
C THR A 272 -25.47 -15.28 10.05
N GLY A 273 -24.48 -15.57 10.90
CA GLY A 273 -23.54 -16.67 10.73
C GLY A 273 -22.35 -16.35 9.81
N GLU A 274 -22.27 -15.13 9.29
CA GLU A 274 -21.16 -14.71 8.44
C GLU A 274 -19.98 -14.19 9.30
N PRO A 275 -18.73 -14.60 9.02
CA PRO A 275 -17.55 -14.01 9.63
C PRO A 275 -17.48 -12.49 9.37
N THR A 276 -16.95 -11.74 10.33
CA THR A 276 -16.53 -10.35 10.09
C THR A 276 -15.19 -10.36 9.34
N TYR A 277 -14.80 -9.25 8.74
CA TYR A 277 -13.52 -9.11 8.02
C TYR A 277 -12.29 -9.39 8.90
N ARG A 278 -12.42 -9.29 10.23
CA ARG A 278 -11.32 -9.60 11.17
C ARG A 278 -10.95 -11.09 11.18
N THR A 279 -11.93 -11.99 11.01
CA THR A 279 -11.68 -13.43 11.12
C THR A 279 -10.83 -13.98 9.97
N PRO A 280 -11.09 -13.66 8.69
CA PRO A 280 -10.20 -13.99 7.59
C PRO A 280 -8.82 -13.33 7.73
N ASP A 281 -8.76 -12.12 8.27
CA ASP A 281 -7.50 -11.39 8.47
C ASP A 281 -6.60 -12.11 9.51
N ILE A 282 -7.18 -12.59 10.63
CA ILE A 282 -6.48 -13.44 11.59
C ILE A 282 -5.99 -14.74 10.93
N ALA A 283 -6.82 -15.38 10.11
CA ALA A 283 -6.48 -16.62 9.41
C ALA A 283 -5.32 -16.40 8.41
N TYR A 284 -5.33 -15.28 7.72
CA TYR A 284 -4.27 -14.91 6.81
C TYR A 284 -2.94 -14.65 7.53
N HIS A 285 -2.96 -13.90 8.63
CA HIS A 285 -1.75 -13.69 9.43
C HIS A 285 -1.22 -15.00 10.05
N THR A 286 -2.11 -15.90 10.49
CA THR A 286 -1.72 -17.25 10.91
C THR A 286 -0.98 -17.98 9.79
N ALA A 287 -1.46 -17.90 8.55
CA ALA A 287 -0.80 -18.49 7.39
C ALA A 287 0.57 -17.83 7.10
N LYS A 288 0.75 -16.52 7.32
CA LYS A 288 2.05 -15.85 7.23
C LYS A 288 3.06 -16.44 8.22
N PHE A 289 2.67 -16.62 9.48
CA PHE A 289 3.52 -17.26 10.50
C PHE A 289 3.89 -18.70 10.15
N GLU A 290 2.94 -19.51 9.67
CA GLU A 290 3.17 -20.90 9.26
C GLU A 290 4.13 -21.02 8.07
N ARG A 291 4.16 -20.03 7.19
CA ARG A 291 5.12 -19.92 6.08
C ARG A 291 6.53 -19.57 6.55
N GLY A 292 6.69 -19.20 7.82
CA GLY A 292 7.99 -19.01 8.47
C GLY A 292 8.71 -17.71 8.11
N PHE A 293 7.98 -16.61 7.96
CA PHE A 293 8.59 -15.28 7.84
C PHE A 293 9.09 -14.78 9.19
N ASP A 294 10.26 -14.16 9.21
CA ASP A 294 10.89 -13.60 10.41
C ASP A 294 10.40 -12.18 10.70
N LEU A 295 10.03 -11.44 9.66
CA LEU A 295 9.43 -10.12 9.71
C LEU A 295 8.23 -10.07 8.75
N MET A 296 7.12 -9.51 9.20
CA MET A 296 5.92 -9.26 8.39
C MET A 296 5.58 -7.77 8.50
N VAL A 297 5.45 -7.09 7.36
CA VAL A 297 5.12 -5.67 7.31
C VAL A 297 3.82 -5.51 6.51
N ASP A 298 2.81 -4.94 7.16
CA ASP A 298 1.49 -4.72 6.58
C ASP A 298 1.26 -3.23 6.36
N VAL A 299 1.10 -2.80 5.10
CA VAL A 299 0.84 -1.40 4.75
C VAL A 299 -0.65 -1.24 4.45
N PHE A 300 -1.37 -0.52 5.30
CA PHE A 300 -2.83 -0.41 5.21
C PHE A 300 -3.34 1.02 5.48
N GLY A 301 -4.55 1.31 5.00
CA GLY A 301 -5.22 2.59 5.24
C GLY A 301 -5.49 2.84 6.73
N ALA A 302 -5.42 4.10 7.15
CA ALA A 302 -5.63 4.49 8.54
C ALA A 302 -7.02 4.12 9.10
N ASP A 303 -8.00 3.86 8.23
CA ASP A 303 -9.33 3.36 8.58
C ASP A 303 -9.31 1.92 9.16
N HIS A 304 -8.30 1.12 8.83
CA HIS A 304 -8.08 -0.21 9.39
C HIS A 304 -7.31 -0.22 10.72
N HIS A 305 -6.77 0.92 11.14
CA HIS A 305 -5.91 1.03 12.35
C HIS A 305 -6.61 0.53 13.62
N ALA A 306 -7.91 0.76 13.76
CA ALA A 306 -8.67 0.34 14.94
C ALA A 306 -8.87 -1.19 15.05
N ALA A 307 -8.84 -1.91 13.93
CA ALA A 307 -9.04 -3.36 13.90
C ALA A 307 -7.73 -4.16 14.07
N TYR A 308 -6.61 -3.56 13.75
CA TYR A 308 -5.31 -4.21 13.74
C TYR A 308 -4.88 -4.78 15.11
N PRO A 309 -5.07 -4.09 16.25
CA PRO A 309 -4.78 -4.67 17.57
C PRO A 309 -5.58 -5.92 17.90
N ASP A 310 -6.81 -6.05 17.38
CA ASP A 310 -7.64 -7.25 17.58
C ASP A 310 -7.01 -8.47 16.89
N VAL A 311 -6.48 -8.28 15.68
CA VAL A 311 -5.77 -9.33 14.93
C VAL A 311 -4.52 -9.77 15.70
N LEU A 312 -3.69 -8.85 16.15
CA LEU A 312 -2.50 -9.18 16.94
C LEU A 312 -2.84 -9.90 18.24
N SER A 313 -3.93 -9.48 18.91
CA SER A 313 -4.43 -10.14 20.14
C SER A 313 -4.82 -11.61 19.88
N ALA A 314 -5.49 -11.86 18.74
CA ALA A 314 -5.88 -13.22 18.38
C ALA A 314 -4.67 -14.11 18.04
N LEU A 315 -3.65 -13.56 17.38
CA LEU A 315 -2.40 -14.26 17.08
C LEU A 315 -1.59 -14.62 18.34
N ALA A 316 -1.69 -13.79 19.38
CA ALA A 316 -1.03 -14.06 20.66
C ALA A 316 -1.62 -15.26 21.41
N VAL A 317 -2.90 -15.62 21.16
CA VAL A 317 -3.58 -16.76 21.83
C VAL A 317 -2.88 -18.10 21.55
N PRO A 318 -2.56 -18.51 20.30
CA PRO A 318 -1.81 -19.71 20.03
C PRO A 318 -0.30 -19.56 20.32
N GLY A 319 0.18 -18.38 20.71
CA GLY A 319 1.56 -18.11 21.11
C GLY A 319 2.46 -17.64 19.98
N TYR A 320 1.94 -17.06 18.93
CA TYR A 320 2.75 -16.40 17.92
C TYR A 320 3.43 -15.14 18.47
N ASP A 321 4.66 -14.91 18.06
CA ASP A 321 5.45 -13.73 18.40
C ASP A 321 5.00 -12.53 17.56
N THR A 322 4.08 -11.75 18.10
CA THR A 322 3.49 -10.59 17.42
C THR A 322 4.45 -9.41 17.24
N ASP A 323 5.60 -9.41 17.92
CA ASP A 323 6.66 -8.41 17.69
C ASP A 323 7.32 -8.56 16.30
N ARG A 324 7.03 -9.66 15.59
CA ARG A 324 7.45 -9.90 14.19
C ARG A 324 6.51 -9.28 13.17
N VAL A 325 5.43 -8.65 13.59
CA VAL A 325 4.42 -8.05 12.71
C VAL A 325 4.38 -6.54 12.92
N ASP A 326 4.82 -5.79 11.90
CA ASP A 326 4.82 -4.34 11.87
C ASP A 326 3.70 -3.80 10.99
N GLY A 327 2.73 -3.10 11.61
CA GLY A 327 1.66 -2.41 10.89
C GLY A 327 2.04 -0.96 10.55
N ILE A 328 1.96 -0.59 9.28
CA ILE A 328 2.24 0.76 8.80
C ILE A 328 0.95 1.39 8.26
N PRO A 329 0.19 2.10 9.12
CA PRO A 329 -1.00 2.82 8.68
C PRO A 329 -0.60 4.06 7.87
N TYR A 330 -1.25 4.29 6.72
CA TYR A 330 -1.05 5.50 5.96
C TYR A 330 -2.33 6.34 5.88
N GLN A 331 -2.17 7.66 5.86
CA GLN A 331 -3.27 8.61 5.74
C GLN A 331 -3.71 8.80 4.28
N PHE A 332 -4.95 9.23 4.12
CA PHE A 332 -5.57 9.45 2.81
C PHE A 332 -4.80 10.45 1.94
N VAL A 333 -5.02 10.32 0.62
CA VAL A 333 -4.53 11.24 -0.40
C VAL A 333 -5.69 12.06 -0.93
N THR A 334 -5.49 13.38 -0.99
CA THR A 334 -6.38 14.29 -1.71
C THR A 334 -5.65 14.86 -2.92
N LEU A 335 -6.21 14.66 -4.11
CA LEU A 335 -5.72 15.37 -5.29
C LEU A 335 -6.18 16.83 -5.22
N VAL A 336 -5.23 17.75 -5.42
CA VAL A 336 -5.52 19.18 -5.49
C VAL A 336 -4.94 19.77 -6.78
N ARG A 337 -5.53 20.86 -7.24
CA ARG A 337 -4.96 21.71 -8.29
C ARG A 337 -4.84 23.13 -7.74
N GLY A 338 -3.63 23.49 -7.38
CA GLY A 338 -3.38 24.61 -6.50
C GLY A 338 -4.02 24.35 -5.12
N ASP A 339 -4.89 25.25 -4.66
CA ASP A 339 -5.57 25.11 -3.35
C ASP A 339 -6.94 24.42 -3.44
N GLU A 340 -7.40 24.02 -4.63
CA GLU A 340 -8.75 23.46 -4.82
C GLU A 340 -8.71 21.93 -4.96
N PRO A 341 -9.50 21.17 -4.15
CA PRO A 341 -9.62 19.73 -4.29
C PRO A 341 -10.23 19.33 -5.64
N VAL A 342 -9.62 18.36 -6.31
CA VAL A 342 -10.21 17.72 -7.49
C VAL A 342 -11.32 16.78 -7.02
N LYS A 343 -12.55 17.04 -7.48
CA LYS A 343 -13.71 16.23 -7.09
C LYS A 343 -13.61 14.83 -7.67
N MET A 344 -13.69 13.84 -6.80
CA MET A 344 -13.67 12.42 -7.15
C MET A 344 -14.93 11.73 -6.64
N SER A 345 -15.49 10.80 -7.43
CA SER A 345 -16.62 9.95 -7.02
C SER A 345 -16.41 8.53 -7.52
N THR A 346 -16.15 7.60 -6.61
CA THR A 346 -15.92 6.18 -6.91
C THR A 346 -17.13 5.49 -7.56
N ARG A 347 -18.36 5.87 -7.20
CA ARG A 347 -19.58 5.28 -7.77
C ARG A 347 -19.85 5.68 -9.21
N ARG A 348 -19.33 6.80 -9.68
CA ARG A 348 -19.55 7.32 -11.04
C ARG A 348 -18.50 6.92 -12.05
N ALA A 349 -17.42 6.27 -11.65
CA ALA A 349 -16.20 6.18 -12.44
C ALA A 349 -15.64 7.58 -12.86
N ASN A 350 -15.92 8.62 -12.09
CA ASN A 350 -15.38 9.98 -12.26
C ASN A 350 -14.29 10.24 -11.22
N TYR A 351 -13.53 9.23 -10.85
CA TYR A 351 -12.32 9.41 -10.07
C TYR A 351 -11.12 9.35 -11.01
N VAL A 352 -10.11 10.12 -10.69
CA VAL A 352 -8.81 10.02 -11.36
C VAL A 352 -8.23 8.66 -10.97
N THR A 353 -8.08 7.78 -11.94
CA THR A 353 -7.42 6.49 -11.72
C THR A 353 -5.94 6.71 -11.45
N LEU A 354 -5.27 5.71 -10.94
CA LEU A 354 -3.83 5.75 -10.79
C LEU A 354 -3.14 5.82 -12.17
N ASP A 355 -3.72 5.17 -13.18
CA ASP A 355 -3.24 5.23 -14.56
C ASP A 355 -3.33 6.65 -15.14
N ASP A 356 -4.49 7.33 -14.96
CA ASP A 356 -4.64 8.74 -15.37
C ASP A 356 -3.55 9.62 -14.74
N LEU A 357 -3.26 9.40 -13.46
CA LEU A 357 -2.23 10.14 -12.76
C LEU A 357 -0.83 9.86 -13.33
N ILE A 358 -0.51 8.57 -13.57
CA ILE A 358 0.78 8.17 -14.16
C ILE A 358 0.93 8.72 -15.58
N GLU A 359 -0.13 8.69 -16.38
CA GLU A 359 -0.13 9.25 -17.73
C GLU A 359 0.10 10.78 -17.71
N GLN A 360 -0.47 11.47 -16.73
CA GLN A 360 -0.41 12.92 -16.61
C GLN A 360 0.96 13.43 -16.12
N VAL A 361 1.55 12.82 -15.10
CA VAL A 361 2.76 13.33 -14.44
C VAL A 361 3.96 12.39 -14.53
N GLY A 362 3.80 11.17 -15.01
CA GLY A 362 4.84 10.14 -15.09
C GLY A 362 5.03 9.36 -13.79
N ALA A 363 5.63 8.17 -13.92
CA ALA A 363 5.84 7.24 -12.80
C ALA A 363 6.77 7.80 -11.71
N ASP A 364 7.89 8.39 -12.09
CA ASP A 364 8.89 8.94 -11.14
C ASP A 364 8.30 10.05 -10.28
N VAL A 365 7.56 10.97 -10.90
CA VAL A 365 6.88 12.07 -10.19
C VAL A 365 5.81 11.51 -9.26
N THR A 366 5.00 10.57 -9.74
CA THR A 366 3.97 9.91 -8.95
C THR A 366 4.57 9.25 -7.71
N ARG A 367 5.61 8.40 -7.88
CA ARG A 367 6.29 7.73 -6.78
C ARG A 367 6.88 8.72 -5.77
N PHE A 368 7.58 9.73 -6.26
CA PHE A 368 8.23 10.72 -5.40
C PHE A 368 7.23 11.52 -4.57
N PHE A 369 6.13 11.97 -5.17
CA PHE A 369 5.11 12.75 -4.47
C PHE A 369 4.42 11.93 -3.38
N PHE A 370 4.16 10.63 -3.60
CA PHE A 370 3.60 9.75 -2.57
C PHE A 370 4.53 9.58 -1.36
N LEU A 371 5.85 9.70 -1.56
CA LEU A 371 6.86 9.57 -0.52
C LEU A 371 7.26 10.89 0.15
N MET A 372 6.80 12.04 -0.37
CA MET A 372 7.20 13.37 0.16
C MET A 372 6.74 13.64 1.60
N ARG A 373 5.76 12.89 2.08
CA ARG A 373 5.20 13.02 3.43
C ARG A 373 5.27 11.69 4.15
N SER A 374 5.47 11.77 5.47
CA SER A 374 5.38 10.61 6.35
C SER A 374 4.04 9.89 6.17
N PRO A 375 4.00 8.55 6.27
CA PRO A 375 2.78 7.77 6.09
C PRO A 375 1.60 8.25 6.95
N ASP A 376 1.86 8.63 8.21
CA ASP A 376 0.89 9.13 9.18
C ASP A 376 0.34 10.53 8.88
N THR A 377 0.87 11.22 7.87
CA THR A 377 0.46 12.57 7.49
C THR A 377 -0.45 12.53 6.27
N HIS A 378 -1.56 13.27 6.32
CA HIS A 378 -2.43 13.49 5.15
C HIS A 378 -1.62 14.08 3.98
N LEU A 379 -1.81 13.53 2.79
CA LEU A 379 -1.10 13.94 1.59
C LEU A 379 -2.03 14.71 0.65
N ASN A 380 -1.75 15.99 0.45
CA ASN A 380 -2.29 16.73 -0.68
C ASN A 380 -1.33 16.54 -1.87
N PHE A 381 -1.78 15.80 -2.87
CA PHE A 381 -1.05 15.63 -4.11
C PHE A 381 -1.42 16.78 -5.05
N ASP A 382 -0.52 17.72 -5.21
CA ASP A 382 -0.73 18.91 -6.04
C ASP A 382 -0.34 18.62 -7.49
N LEU A 383 -1.36 18.50 -8.36
CA LEU A 383 -1.18 18.22 -9.79
C LEU A 383 -0.45 19.36 -10.52
N GLU A 384 -0.71 20.62 -10.16
CA GLU A 384 -0.06 21.75 -10.78
C GLU A 384 1.45 21.77 -10.49
N LEU A 385 1.80 21.50 -9.24
CA LEU A 385 3.20 21.35 -8.84
C LEU A 385 3.86 20.12 -9.47
N ALA A 386 3.12 19.02 -9.61
CA ALA A 386 3.63 17.77 -10.20
C ALA A 386 3.89 17.90 -11.71
N GLU A 387 3.10 18.71 -12.41
CA GLU A 387 3.26 19.01 -13.83
C GLU A 387 4.38 20.06 -14.09
N GLU A 388 4.83 20.78 -13.08
CA GLU A 388 5.81 21.86 -13.26
C GLU A 388 7.23 21.29 -13.44
N GLU A 389 7.77 21.37 -14.65
CA GLU A 389 9.16 21.01 -14.97
C GLU A 389 10.13 22.16 -14.62
N SER A 390 10.30 22.46 -13.33
CA SER A 390 11.16 23.54 -12.88
C SER A 390 11.97 23.17 -11.63
N GLU A 391 12.97 24.00 -11.30
CA GLU A 391 13.78 23.83 -10.07
C GLU A 391 12.95 23.92 -8.77
N LYS A 392 11.69 24.32 -8.84
CA LYS A 392 10.78 24.36 -7.70
C LYS A 392 10.22 22.97 -7.38
N THR A 393 10.18 22.06 -8.37
CA THR A 393 9.72 20.70 -8.20
C THR A 393 10.85 19.83 -7.68
N PRO A 394 10.73 19.21 -6.50
CA PRO A 394 11.82 18.43 -5.90
C PRO A 394 12.29 17.26 -6.79
N VAL A 395 11.38 16.63 -7.54
CA VAL A 395 11.70 15.55 -8.48
C VAL A 395 12.62 16.04 -9.58
N PHE A 396 12.23 17.12 -10.24
CA PHE A 396 13.02 17.72 -11.31
C PHE A 396 14.42 18.14 -10.83
N TYR A 397 14.50 18.70 -9.61
CA TYR A 397 15.76 19.06 -9.00
C TYR A 397 16.67 17.85 -8.78
N LEU A 398 16.12 16.72 -8.33
CA LEU A 398 16.85 15.46 -8.16
C LEU A 398 17.34 14.90 -9.50
N GLN A 399 16.46 14.83 -10.50
CA GLN A 399 16.77 14.37 -11.85
C GLN A 399 17.82 15.25 -12.51
N TYR A 400 17.71 16.58 -12.33
CA TYR A 400 18.70 17.55 -12.83
C TYR A 400 20.07 17.34 -12.17
N ALA A 401 20.10 17.09 -10.85
CA ALA A 401 21.37 16.82 -10.16
C ALA A 401 22.06 15.59 -10.74
N HIS A 402 21.32 14.49 -10.99
CA HIS A 402 21.84 13.29 -11.63
C HIS A 402 22.37 13.59 -13.05
N ALA A 403 21.57 14.21 -13.90
CA ALA A 403 21.96 14.55 -15.27
C ALA A 403 23.21 15.47 -15.29
N ARG A 404 23.32 16.39 -14.31
CA ARG A 404 24.48 17.27 -14.18
C ARG A 404 25.74 16.51 -13.79
N ILE A 405 25.64 15.54 -12.87
CA ILE A 405 26.77 14.69 -12.48
C ILE A 405 27.25 13.88 -13.69
N CYS A 406 26.35 13.20 -14.40
CA CYS A 406 26.69 12.46 -15.61
C CYS A 406 27.40 13.34 -16.64
N SER A 407 26.87 14.56 -16.91
CA SER A 407 27.50 15.49 -17.84
C SER A 407 28.91 15.97 -17.40
N VAL A 408 29.14 16.03 -16.08
CA VAL A 408 30.49 16.39 -15.56
C VAL A 408 31.46 15.22 -15.77
N LEU A 409 31.00 13.97 -15.54
CA LEU A 409 31.82 12.79 -15.78
C LEU A 409 32.15 12.62 -17.26
N ASP A 410 31.17 12.73 -18.16
CA ASP A 410 31.37 12.69 -19.61
C ASP A 410 32.41 13.72 -20.04
N LYS A 411 32.31 14.95 -19.49
CA LYS A 411 33.22 16.02 -19.81
C LYS A 411 34.66 15.78 -19.30
N ALA A 412 34.77 15.10 -18.14
CA ALA A 412 36.07 14.70 -17.60
C ALA A 412 36.76 13.71 -18.54
N GLU A 413 36.02 12.68 -19.01
CA GLU A 413 36.54 11.71 -19.98
C GLU A 413 36.95 12.34 -21.30
N GLU A 414 36.18 13.30 -21.85
CA GLU A 414 36.52 14.03 -23.08
C GLU A 414 37.84 14.74 -22.98
N VAL A 415 38.24 15.22 -21.80
CA VAL A 415 39.51 15.94 -21.58
C VAL A 415 40.63 15.03 -21.03
N GLY A 416 40.40 13.72 -20.98
CA GLY A 416 41.38 12.70 -20.64
C GLY A 416 41.56 12.43 -19.15
N PHE A 417 40.58 12.80 -18.32
CA PHE A 417 40.51 12.35 -16.94
C PHE A 417 39.65 11.08 -16.88
N SER A 418 40.14 10.05 -16.22
CA SER A 418 39.37 8.85 -15.86
C SER A 418 39.06 8.87 -14.37
N HIS A 419 37.89 8.36 -13.99
CA HIS A 419 37.53 8.17 -12.57
C HIS A 419 38.33 7.03 -11.91
N ASP A 420 39.10 6.25 -12.71
CA ASP A 420 40.00 5.18 -12.25
C ASP A 420 41.40 5.70 -11.91
N ASP A 421 41.68 6.96 -12.18
CA ASP A 421 42.94 7.64 -11.86
C ASP A 421 42.87 8.34 -10.49
#